data_86aaafaa5b9017acae1405ca710117e9
#
_entry.id   86aaafaa5b9017acae1405ca710117e9
#
_cell.length_a   1.000
_cell.length_b   1.000
_cell.length_c   1.000
_cell.angle_alpha   90.00
_cell.angle_beta   90.00
_cell.angle_gamma   90.00
#
_symmetry.space_group_name_H-M   'P 1'
#
loop_
_entity.id
_entity.type
_entity.pdbx_description
1 polymer ?
#
loop_
_entity_poly.entity_id
_entity_poly.type
_entity_poly.pdbx_seq_one_letter_code
_entity_poly.pdbx_strand_id
1 'polypeptide(L)'
;MNFGPIHIDHIGIATNDLDEASLFWNLIGLEMAANDETVADQGVTTRFFSTSSPQGEHDHPPMVELLEPTGPNTPIGKFLDKRGPGVQQVCFRVGDLQGLIGHLMANGIVMIDETPRLGAGGKQIAFVHPKSTGGVLVELTESNH
;
A
#
# COMPACT_ATOMS: atom_id res chain seq x y z
N MET A 1 14.70 -11.69 -16.27
CA MET A 1 14.28 -12.16 -14.96
C MET A 1 12.79 -11.89 -14.78
N ASN A 2 12.10 -12.79 -14.14
CA ASN A 2 10.67 -12.71 -14.02
C ASN A 2 10.25 -12.72 -12.56
N PHE A 3 9.70 -11.61 -12.09
CA PHE A 3 9.22 -11.46 -10.71
C PHE A 3 7.69 -11.36 -10.65
N GLY A 4 7.05 -11.51 -11.80
CA GLY A 4 5.62 -11.34 -11.92
C GLY A 4 4.84 -12.62 -12.08
N PRO A 5 3.54 -12.49 -12.33
CA PRO A 5 2.89 -11.26 -12.81
C PRO A 5 2.92 -10.13 -11.80
N ILE A 6 2.88 -8.90 -12.30
CA ILE A 6 2.93 -7.69 -11.47
C ILE A 6 1.60 -6.95 -11.62
N HIS A 7 0.96 -6.68 -10.50
CA HIS A 7 -0.34 -6.00 -10.46
C HIS A 7 -0.29 -4.81 -9.52
N ILE A 8 -1.11 -3.81 -9.77
CA ILE A 8 -1.37 -2.79 -8.76
C ILE A 8 -2.23 -3.44 -7.70
N ASP A 9 -1.72 -3.51 -6.46
CA ASP A 9 -2.48 -4.07 -5.35
C ASP A 9 -3.44 -3.05 -4.76
N HIS A 10 -2.92 -1.85 -4.46
CA HIS A 10 -3.75 -0.78 -3.93
C HIS A 10 -3.05 0.57 -4.06
N ILE A 11 -3.85 1.62 -3.88
CA ILE A 11 -3.39 2.99 -3.76
C ILE A 11 -3.67 3.41 -2.32
N GLY A 12 -2.64 3.87 -1.61
CA GLY A 12 -2.75 4.29 -0.22
C GLY A 12 -2.97 5.79 -0.11
N ILE A 13 -4.03 6.18 0.59
CA ILE A 13 -4.45 7.57 0.74
C ILE A 13 -4.46 7.92 2.22
N ALA A 14 -3.64 8.90 2.59
CA ALA A 14 -3.56 9.37 3.97
C ALA A 14 -4.75 10.26 4.29
N THR A 15 -5.35 10.06 5.45
CA THR A 15 -6.47 10.86 5.93
C THR A 15 -6.36 11.10 7.43
N ASN A 16 -7.01 12.17 7.88
CA ASN A 16 -7.13 12.45 9.31
C ASN A 16 -8.28 11.69 9.97
N ASP A 17 -9.22 11.19 9.19
CA ASP A 17 -10.43 10.55 9.70
C ASP A 17 -10.97 9.54 8.70
N LEU A 18 -10.90 8.25 9.06
CA LEU A 18 -11.36 7.17 8.18
C LEU A 18 -12.84 7.30 7.81
N ASP A 19 -13.69 7.62 8.79
CA ASP A 19 -15.13 7.70 8.53
C ASP A 19 -15.48 8.83 7.57
N GLU A 20 -14.88 10.00 7.80
CA GLU A 20 -15.13 11.16 6.94
C GLU A 20 -14.60 10.90 5.52
N ALA A 21 -13.40 10.33 5.41
CA ALA A 21 -12.79 10.04 4.12
C ALA A 21 -13.53 8.96 3.34
N SER A 22 -14.23 8.07 4.04
CA SER A 22 -14.94 6.95 3.41
C SER A 22 -16.13 7.37 2.56
N LEU A 23 -16.70 8.55 2.83
CA LEU A 23 -17.96 8.97 2.18
C LEU A 23 -17.87 8.92 0.66
N PHE A 24 -16.84 9.53 0.08
CA PHE A 24 -16.70 9.57 -1.38
C PHE A 24 -16.61 8.18 -1.99
N TRP A 25 -15.80 7.31 -1.38
CA TRP A 25 -15.55 5.97 -1.91
C TRP A 25 -16.80 5.09 -1.83
N ASN A 26 -17.56 5.24 -0.75
CA ASN A 26 -18.85 4.56 -0.62
C ASN A 26 -19.85 5.06 -1.68
N LEU A 27 -19.89 6.36 -1.90
CA LEU A 27 -20.86 6.95 -2.82
C LEU A 27 -20.61 6.54 -4.28
N ILE A 28 -19.36 6.34 -4.68
CA ILE A 28 -19.09 5.88 -6.05
C ILE A 28 -19.30 4.37 -6.22
N GLY A 29 -19.59 3.66 -5.14
CA GLY A 29 -19.97 2.26 -5.20
C GLY A 29 -18.87 1.26 -4.91
N LEU A 30 -17.74 1.69 -4.36
CA LEU A 30 -16.70 0.74 -3.94
C LEU A 30 -17.18 -0.04 -2.71
N GLU A 31 -16.73 -1.29 -2.61
CA GLU A 31 -17.10 -2.15 -1.50
C GLU A 31 -16.12 -2.00 -0.36
N MET A 32 -16.61 -1.51 0.79
CA MET A 32 -15.80 -1.32 1.97
C MET A 32 -15.58 -2.66 2.68
N ALA A 33 -14.34 -2.93 3.09
CA ALA A 33 -14.05 -4.13 3.87
C ALA A 33 -14.78 -4.09 5.21
N ALA A 34 -15.08 -5.28 5.74
CA ALA A 34 -15.89 -5.42 6.96
C ALA A 34 -15.18 -4.85 8.20
N ASN A 35 -13.85 -4.91 8.24
CA ASN A 35 -13.08 -4.52 9.42
C ASN A 35 -11.88 -3.67 9.03
N ASP A 36 -11.62 -2.65 9.86
CA ASP A 36 -10.36 -1.92 9.79
C ASP A 36 -9.25 -2.74 10.44
N GLU A 37 -8.01 -2.44 10.08
CA GLU A 37 -6.87 -3.10 10.68
C GLU A 37 -5.87 -2.06 11.18
N THR A 38 -5.38 -2.25 12.42
CA THR A 38 -4.29 -1.43 12.95
C THR A 38 -2.99 -2.20 12.80
N VAL A 39 -2.06 -1.61 12.06
CA VAL A 39 -0.72 -2.17 11.86
C VAL A 39 0.21 -1.40 12.78
N ALA A 40 0.42 -1.94 13.99
CA ALA A 40 1.17 -1.23 15.03
C ALA A 40 2.59 -0.89 14.60
N ASP A 41 3.24 -1.79 13.89
CA ASP A 41 4.61 -1.60 13.40
C ASP A 41 4.74 -0.40 12.45
N GLN A 42 3.67 -0.07 11.73
CA GLN A 42 3.64 1.05 10.81
C GLN A 42 2.94 2.27 11.38
N GLY A 43 2.35 2.16 12.57
CA GLY A 43 1.67 3.26 13.22
C GLY A 43 0.44 3.76 12.46
N VAL A 44 -0.35 2.86 11.92
CA VAL A 44 -1.47 3.20 11.04
C VAL A 44 -2.66 2.28 11.27
N THR A 45 -3.86 2.84 11.12
CA THR A 45 -5.10 2.07 11.00
C THR A 45 -5.56 2.20 9.55
N THR A 46 -5.86 1.07 8.92
CA THR A 46 -6.20 1.02 7.50
C THR A 46 -7.64 0.58 7.28
N ARG A 47 -8.24 1.12 6.22
CA ARG A 47 -9.57 0.72 5.75
C ARG A 47 -9.52 0.51 4.26
N PHE A 48 -9.87 -0.68 3.80
CA PHE A 48 -9.80 -1.03 2.39
C PHE A 48 -11.16 -0.91 1.70
N PHE A 49 -11.11 -0.45 0.45
CA PHE A 49 -12.23 -0.43 -0.46
C PHE A 49 -11.85 -1.20 -1.72
N SER A 50 -12.68 -2.14 -2.14
CA SER A 50 -12.41 -2.94 -3.33
C SER A 50 -13.05 -2.31 -4.56
N THR A 51 -12.28 -2.25 -5.64
CA THR A 51 -12.84 -1.95 -6.96
C THR A 51 -13.42 -3.22 -7.54
N SER A 52 -14.25 -3.09 -8.56
CA SER A 52 -14.85 -4.24 -9.23
C SER A 52 -13.84 -4.91 -10.14
N SER A 53 -13.87 -6.24 -10.18
CA SER A 53 -13.08 -6.98 -11.14
C SER A 53 -13.69 -6.85 -12.53
N PRO A 54 -12.88 -6.78 -13.59
CA PRO A 54 -13.39 -6.99 -14.92
C PRO A 54 -14.08 -8.36 -15.03
N GLN A 55 -15.06 -8.45 -15.91
CA GLN A 55 -15.81 -9.68 -16.08
C GLN A 55 -14.88 -10.84 -16.44
N GLY A 56 -14.98 -11.93 -15.70
CA GLY A 56 -14.19 -13.13 -15.95
C GLY A 56 -12.87 -13.18 -15.19
N GLU A 57 -12.50 -12.14 -14.47
CA GLU A 57 -11.33 -12.17 -13.61
C GLU A 57 -11.71 -12.57 -12.20
N HIS A 58 -10.83 -13.34 -11.56
CA HIS A 58 -11.07 -13.88 -10.22
C HIS A 58 -10.09 -13.36 -9.17
N ASP A 59 -9.06 -12.64 -9.61
CA ASP A 59 -8.01 -12.19 -8.72
C ASP A 59 -8.38 -10.86 -8.05
N HIS A 60 -7.51 -10.43 -7.16
CA HIS A 60 -7.71 -9.21 -6.40
C HIS A 60 -7.77 -8.00 -7.32
N PRO A 61 -8.94 -7.38 -7.50
CA PRO A 61 -8.96 -6.10 -8.19
C PRO A 61 -8.18 -5.06 -7.39
N PRO A 62 -7.64 -4.03 -8.03
CA PRO A 62 -6.97 -2.98 -7.30
C PRO A 62 -7.86 -2.38 -6.23
N MET A 63 -7.28 -2.03 -5.09
CA MET A 63 -8.02 -1.49 -3.96
C MET A 63 -7.60 -0.06 -3.67
N VAL A 64 -8.44 0.65 -2.94
CA VAL A 64 -8.10 1.90 -2.29
C VAL A 64 -7.93 1.61 -0.81
N GLU A 65 -6.80 2.04 -0.25
CA GLU A 65 -6.53 1.88 1.18
C GLU A 65 -6.51 3.27 1.82
N LEU A 66 -7.40 3.51 2.76
CA LEU A 66 -7.35 4.73 3.56
C LEU A 66 -6.46 4.49 4.78
N LEU A 67 -5.61 5.46 5.07
CA LEU A 67 -4.56 5.35 6.07
C LEU A 67 -4.73 6.46 7.10
N GLU A 68 -5.09 6.10 8.33
CA GLU A 68 -5.22 7.04 9.44
C GLU A 68 -4.09 6.78 10.43
N PRO A 69 -3.30 7.80 10.80
CA PRO A 69 -2.18 7.58 11.72
C PRO A 69 -2.67 7.27 13.12
N THR A 70 -1.91 6.42 13.84
CA THR A 70 -2.18 6.17 15.26
C THR A 70 -1.58 7.25 16.16
N GLY A 71 -0.77 8.14 15.60
CA GLY A 71 -0.17 9.26 16.31
C GLY A 71 0.60 10.18 15.38
N PRO A 72 0.97 11.38 15.86
CA PRO A 72 1.62 12.39 15.01
C PRO A 72 3.04 12.03 14.57
N ASN A 73 3.71 11.16 15.31
CA ASN A 73 5.11 10.80 15.02
C ASN A 73 5.24 9.56 14.16
N THR A 74 4.14 9.11 13.54
CA THR A 74 4.13 7.99 12.62
C THR A 74 4.43 8.48 11.20
N PRO A 75 4.80 7.58 10.26
CA PRO A 75 5.02 7.98 8.87
C PRO A 75 3.83 8.69 8.25
N ILE A 76 2.60 8.18 8.48
CA ILE A 76 1.39 8.82 7.94
C ILE A 76 1.11 10.14 8.66
N GLY A 77 1.33 10.20 9.98
CA GLY A 77 1.17 11.44 10.73
C GLY A 77 2.08 12.54 10.20
N LYS A 78 3.33 12.19 9.92
CA LYS A 78 4.30 13.14 9.35
C LYS A 78 3.93 13.55 7.94
N PHE A 79 3.42 12.62 7.13
CA PHE A 79 2.95 12.93 5.79
C PHE A 79 1.80 13.95 5.84
N LEU A 80 0.81 13.72 6.71
CA LEU A 80 -0.33 14.62 6.85
C LEU A 80 0.10 16.00 7.32
N ASP A 81 1.05 16.06 8.26
CA ASP A 81 1.56 17.33 8.76
C ASP A 81 2.25 18.13 7.67
N LYS A 82 2.98 17.46 6.79
CA LYS A 82 3.78 18.08 5.76
C LYS A 82 3.00 18.41 4.49
N ARG A 83 2.07 17.54 4.10
CA ARG A 83 1.39 17.62 2.80
C ARG A 83 -0.12 17.67 2.89
N GLY A 84 -0.72 17.35 4.04
CA GLY A 84 -2.16 17.20 4.16
C GLY A 84 -2.65 15.87 3.58
N PRO A 85 -3.96 15.62 3.60
CA PRO A 85 -4.54 14.39 3.05
C PRO A 85 -4.25 14.23 1.57
N GLY A 86 -4.06 13.00 1.13
CA GLY A 86 -3.82 12.70 -0.27
C GLY A 86 -3.15 11.36 -0.49
N VAL A 87 -2.84 11.05 -1.74
CA VAL A 87 -2.17 9.81 -2.11
C VAL A 87 -0.78 9.79 -1.48
N GLN A 88 -0.49 8.76 -0.70
CA GLN A 88 0.77 8.62 -0.01
C GLN A 88 1.65 7.56 -0.66
N GLN A 89 1.05 6.47 -1.16
CA GLN A 89 1.81 5.37 -1.73
C GLN A 89 1.03 4.63 -2.80
N VAL A 90 1.77 3.90 -3.64
CA VAL A 90 1.20 2.93 -4.58
C VAL A 90 1.84 1.58 -4.27
N CYS A 91 1.03 0.55 -4.14
CA CYS A 91 1.51 -0.80 -3.84
C CYS A 91 1.36 -1.71 -5.06
N PHE A 92 2.44 -2.42 -5.37
CA PHE A 92 2.42 -3.44 -6.42
C PHE A 92 2.55 -4.83 -5.80
N ARG A 93 1.73 -5.77 -6.31
CA ARG A 93 1.78 -7.17 -5.90
C ARG A 93 2.64 -7.91 -6.91
N VAL A 94 3.65 -8.63 -6.41
CA VAL A 94 4.64 -9.34 -7.23
C VAL A 94 4.69 -10.81 -6.85
N GLY A 95 5.28 -11.63 -7.73
CA GLY A 95 5.36 -13.06 -7.49
C GLY A 95 6.53 -13.47 -6.60
N ASP A 96 7.66 -12.75 -6.68
CA ASP A 96 8.88 -13.08 -5.94
C ASP A 96 9.46 -11.79 -5.37
N LEU A 97 9.04 -11.44 -4.16
CA LEU A 97 9.45 -10.20 -3.51
C LEU A 97 10.94 -10.20 -3.18
N GLN A 98 11.44 -11.27 -2.59
CA GLN A 98 12.85 -11.35 -2.18
C GLN A 98 13.77 -11.22 -3.40
N GLY A 99 13.44 -11.93 -4.48
CA GLY A 99 14.22 -11.85 -5.71
C GLY A 99 14.17 -10.46 -6.34
N LEU A 100 13.01 -9.82 -6.31
CA LEU A 100 12.86 -8.47 -6.84
C LEU A 100 13.69 -7.47 -6.05
N ILE A 101 13.66 -7.53 -4.73
CA ILE A 101 14.47 -6.65 -3.88
C ILE A 101 15.95 -6.76 -4.26
N GLY A 102 16.45 -8.00 -4.36
CA GLY A 102 17.84 -8.24 -4.74
C GLY A 102 18.19 -7.66 -6.12
N HIS A 103 17.28 -7.84 -7.07
CA HIS A 103 17.43 -7.30 -8.42
C HIS A 103 17.46 -5.76 -8.42
N LEU A 104 16.55 -5.13 -7.68
CA LEU A 104 16.51 -3.68 -7.59
C LEU A 104 17.78 -3.12 -6.95
N MET A 105 18.23 -3.72 -5.85
CA MET A 105 19.45 -3.28 -5.18
C MET A 105 20.69 -3.45 -6.08
N ALA A 106 20.74 -4.52 -6.83
CA ALA A 106 21.84 -4.76 -7.78
C ALA A 106 21.88 -3.71 -8.88
N ASN A 107 20.78 -3.04 -9.14
CA ASN A 107 20.65 -1.99 -10.15
C ASN A 107 20.66 -0.57 -9.57
N GLY A 108 21.10 -0.42 -8.32
CA GLY A 108 21.27 0.89 -7.71
C GLY A 108 20.02 1.51 -7.12
N ILE A 109 18.93 0.76 -7.04
CA ILE A 109 17.70 1.24 -6.42
C ILE A 109 17.85 1.19 -4.90
N VAL A 110 17.50 2.29 -4.24
CA VAL A 110 17.58 2.38 -2.79
C VAL A 110 16.28 1.88 -2.17
N MET A 111 16.38 0.85 -1.35
CA MET A 111 15.26 0.30 -0.62
C MET A 111 15.18 0.92 0.77
N ILE A 112 13.97 1.22 1.24
CA ILE A 112 13.75 1.53 2.65
C ILE A 112 13.86 0.23 3.43
N ASP A 113 13.25 -0.85 2.91
CA ASP A 113 13.34 -2.18 3.51
C ASP A 113 14.14 -3.08 2.58
N GLU A 114 15.34 -3.49 3.01
CA GLU A 114 16.20 -4.38 2.23
C GLU A 114 15.80 -5.85 2.38
N THR A 115 14.98 -6.14 3.38
CA THR A 115 14.37 -7.44 3.60
C THR A 115 12.89 -7.26 3.84
N PRO A 116 12.05 -8.22 3.42
CA PRO A 116 10.61 -8.12 3.66
C PRO A 116 10.25 -8.03 5.14
N ARG A 117 9.18 -7.32 5.43
CA ARG A 117 8.60 -7.26 6.77
C ARG A 117 7.09 -7.42 6.69
N LEU A 118 6.43 -7.60 7.83
CA LEU A 118 4.99 -7.80 7.85
C LEU A 118 4.25 -6.48 7.69
N GLY A 119 3.24 -6.47 6.84
CA GLY A 119 2.33 -5.36 6.64
C GLY A 119 0.89 -5.77 6.93
N ALA A 120 -0.05 -4.96 6.43
CA ALA A 120 -1.47 -5.21 6.60
C ALA A 120 -1.85 -6.59 6.06
N GLY A 121 -2.73 -7.28 6.77
CA GLY A 121 -3.18 -8.61 6.39
C GLY A 121 -2.14 -9.70 6.57
N GLY A 122 -1.05 -9.42 7.30
CA GLY A 122 0.03 -10.38 7.51
C GLY A 122 0.87 -10.63 6.28
N LYS A 123 0.79 -9.78 5.27
CA LYS A 123 1.53 -9.95 4.03
C LYS A 123 2.98 -9.50 4.17
N GLN A 124 3.86 -10.11 3.39
CA GLN A 124 5.24 -9.67 3.29
C GLN A 124 5.30 -8.43 2.42
N ILE A 125 5.92 -7.37 2.93
CA ILE A 125 6.04 -6.09 2.20
C ILE A 125 7.45 -5.54 2.27
N ALA A 126 7.76 -4.62 1.36
CA ALA A 126 8.98 -3.82 1.41
C ALA A 126 8.71 -2.49 0.70
N PHE A 127 9.27 -1.41 1.25
CA PHE A 127 9.15 -0.09 0.66
C PHE A 127 10.40 0.29 -0.12
N VAL A 128 10.20 0.90 -1.28
CA VAL A 128 11.26 1.46 -2.12
C VAL A 128 11.37 2.94 -1.80
N HIS A 129 12.59 3.45 -1.65
CA HIS A 129 12.79 4.86 -1.33
C HIS A 129 12.36 5.76 -2.51
N PRO A 130 11.60 6.83 -2.24
CA PRO A 130 11.09 7.70 -3.32
C PRO A 130 12.15 8.30 -4.22
N LYS A 131 13.38 8.48 -3.74
CA LYS A 131 14.45 9.03 -4.58
C LYS A 131 14.81 8.13 -5.75
N SER A 132 14.48 6.84 -5.67
CA SER A 132 14.75 5.89 -6.74
C SER A 132 13.55 5.67 -7.66
N THR A 133 12.41 6.30 -7.37
CA THR A 133 11.15 6.11 -8.13
C THR A 133 10.62 7.40 -8.72
N GLY A 134 11.41 8.47 -8.72
CA GLY A 134 10.94 9.77 -9.22
C GLY A 134 10.04 10.51 -8.25
N GLY A 135 10.11 10.20 -6.96
CA GLY A 135 9.35 10.92 -5.93
C GLY A 135 8.12 10.20 -5.42
N VAL A 136 7.88 8.96 -5.87
CA VAL A 136 6.72 8.18 -5.46
C VAL A 136 7.13 7.14 -4.42
N LEU A 137 6.46 7.09 -3.28
CA LEU A 137 6.67 6.00 -2.35
C LEU A 137 6.00 4.75 -2.90
N VAL A 138 6.80 3.72 -3.17
CA VAL A 138 6.30 2.46 -3.72
C VAL A 138 6.41 1.37 -2.66
N GLU A 139 5.30 0.69 -2.43
CA GLU A 139 5.24 -0.50 -1.61
C GLU A 139 5.20 -1.72 -2.53
N LEU A 140 5.93 -2.77 -2.16
CA LEU A 140 5.89 -4.05 -2.87
C LEU A 140 5.34 -5.09 -1.91
N THR A 141 4.43 -5.93 -2.40
CA THR A 141 3.89 -7.02 -1.60
C THR A 141 3.95 -8.31 -2.40
N GLU A 142 4.08 -9.44 -1.71
CA GLU A 142 4.14 -10.73 -2.39
C GLU A 142 2.77 -11.34 -2.50
N SER A 143 2.50 -11.93 -3.67
CA SER A 143 1.25 -12.64 -3.90
C SER A 143 1.18 -13.85 -2.99
N ASN A 144 0.05 -14.00 -2.30
CA ASN A 144 -0.27 -15.22 -1.57
C ASN A 144 -1.11 -16.11 -2.46
N HIS A 145 -0.64 -17.30 -2.68
CA HIS A 145 -1.37 -18.30 -3.48
C HIS A 145 -1.93 -19.38 -2.58
#